data_7a03535dcb0d9545706df339e68f3455
#
_entry.id   7a03535dcb0d9545706df339e68f3455
#
_cell.length_a   1.000
_cell.length_b   1.000
_cell.length_c   1.000
_cell.angle_alpha   90.00
_cell.angle_beta   90.00
_cell.angle_gamma   90.00
#
_symmetry.space_group_name_H-M   'P 1'
#
loop_
_entity.id
_entity.type
_entity.pdbx_description
1 polymer ?
#
loop_
_entity_poly.entity_id
_entity_poly.type
_entity_poly.pdbx_seq_one_letter_code
_entity_poly.pdbx_strand_id
1 'polypeptide(L)'
;MKKIEDNTIPDESDKLAKEVQVLNFGIDSLKIKRANLNKQMLQTFQNLILAQIQEFGTTSITDVKIDEKYDLVLVQHDKEEKFEDLVEGEKLRVKLAFYLSIIQLDIDHQLGRHPRFLIFDAPGSEEMIPSHLHGLIENFKSINTKFQDNLQIFIGSAVRDFSEITDPSKSEIKEEGAFLF
;
A
#
# COMPACT_ATOMS: atom_id res chain seq x y z
N MET A 1 -51.23 -16.46 55.27
CA MET A 1 -50.22 -16.98 54.30
C MET A 1 -50.35 -16.17 53.02
N LYS A 2 -49.38 -15.26 52.77
CA LYS A 2 -49.30 -14.51 51.49
C LYS A 2 -48.69 -15.41 50.43
N LYS A 3 -49.42 -15.69 49.36
CA LYS A 3 -48.84 -16.23 48.12
C LYS A 3 -47.90 -15.17 47.54
N ILE A 4 -46.62 -15.46 47.45
CA ILE A 4 -45.65 -14.70 46.72
C ILE A 4 -45.90 -15.06 45.26
N GLU A 5 -46.29 -14.10 44.45
CA GLU A 5 -46.38 -14.24 42.97
C GLU A 5 -44.97 -14.26 42.42
N ASP A 6 -44.50 -15.44 42.10
CA ASP A 6 -43.18 -15.74 41.58
C ASP A 6 -43.21 -15.83 40.03
N ASN A 7 -43.77 -14.82 39.36
CA ASN A 7 -44.02 -14.89 37.91
C ASN A 7 -43.29 -13.83 37.08
N THR A 8 -42.47 -12.97 37.69
CA THR A 8 -41.74 -11.92 36.93
C THR A 8 -40.32 -12.31 36.50
N ILE A 9 -39.65 -13.18 37.25
CA ILE A 9 -38.26 -13.55 37.01
C ILE A 9 -38.05 -14.39 35.72
N PRO A 10 -38.90 -15.39 35.37
CA PRO A 10 -38.76 -16.15 34.14
C PRO A 10 -38.91 -15.31 32.87
N ASP A 11 -39.80 -14.32 32.86
CA ASP A 11 -40.08 -13.48 31.68
C ASP A 11 -38.93 -12.50 31.39
N GLU A 12 -38.29 -11.93 32.41
CA GLU A 12 -37.10 -11.11 32.26
C GLU A 12 -35.87 -11.91 31.79
N SER A 13 -35.70 -13.13 32.30
CA SER A 13 -34.65 -14.03 31.88
C SER A 13 -34.76 -14.41 30.38
N ASP A 14 -35.98 -14.76 29.95
CA ASP A 14 -36.25 -15.09 28.56
C ASP A 14 -36.06 -13.89 27.61
N LYS A 15 -36.44 -12.69 28.10
CA LYS A 15 -36.20 -11.45 27.36
C LYS A 15 -34.70 -11.17 27.16
N LEU A 16 -33.95 -11.26 28.25
CA LEU A 16 -32.47 -11.08 28.20
C LEU A 16 -31.80 -12.13 27.32
N ALA A 17 -32.25 -13.38 27.40
CA ALA A 17 -31.71 -14.44 26.53
C ALA A 17 -31.93 -14.14 25.04
N LYS A 18 -33.10 -13.63 24.67
CA LYS A 18 -33.39 -13.19 23.28
C LYS A 18 -32.54 -11.99 22.87
N GLU A 19 -32.36 -11.00 23.76
CA GLU A 19 -31.51 -9.83 23.51
C GLU A 19 -30.06 -10.27 23.27
N VAL A 20 -29.49 -11.15 24.06
CA VAL A 20 -28.17 -11.73 23.91
C VAL A 20 -28.05 -12.49 22.57
N GLN A 21 -29.07 -13.25 22.18
CA GLN A 21 -29.08 -13.96 20.91
C GLN A 21 -29.05 -12.98 19.71
N VAL A 22 -29.83 -11.90 19.75
CA VAL A 22 -29.83 -10.86 18.70
C VAL A 22 -28.49 -10.16 18.62
N LEU A 23 -27.88 -9.82 19.76
CA LEU A 23 -26.56 -9.19 19.80
C LEU A 23 -25.48 -10.11 19.25
N ASN A 24 -25.47 -11.38 19.60
CA ASN A 24 -24.53 -12.37 19.08
C ASN A 24 -24.69 -12.53 17.56
N PHE A 25 -25.90 -12.62 17.05
CA PHE A 25 -26.17 -12.64 15.61
C PHE A 25 -25.64 -11.37 14.91
N GLY A 26 -25.84 -10.20 15.52
CA GLY A 26 -25.29 -8.93 15.03
C GLY A 26 -23.76 -8.94 14.97
N ILE A 27 -23.11 -9.39 16.04
CA ILE A 27 -21.66 -9.50 16.11
C ILE A 27 -21.11 -10.44 15.03
N ASP A 28 -21.71 -11.62 14.86
CA ASP A 28 -21.26 -12.59 13.88
C ASP A 28 -21.47 -12.09 12.43
N SER A 29 -22.59 -11.43 12.19
CA SER A 29 -22.86 -10.77 10.90
C SER A 29 -21.81 -9.70 10.59
N LEU A 30 -21.42 -8.88 11.57
CA LEU A 30 -20.37 -7.86 11.41
C LEU A 30 -18.99 -8.48 11.19
N LYS A 31 -18.66 -9.58 11.87
CA LYS A 31 -17.40 -10.33 11.64
C LYS A 31 -17.31 -10.85 10.20
N ILE A 32 -18.39 -11.46 9.70
CA ILE A 32 -18.45 -11.97 8.33
C ILE A 32 -18.28 -10.81 7.32
N LYS A 33 -19.03 -9.72 7.53
CA LYS A 33 -18.93 -8.54 6.66
C LYS A 33 -17.51 -7.96 6.66
N ARG A 34 -16.88 -7.84 7.83
CA ARG A 34 -15.50 -7.37 7.96
C ARG A 34 -14.53 -8.27 7.21
N ALA A 35 -14.65 -9.60 7.36
CA ALA A 35 -13.79 -10.55 6.67
C ALA A 35 -13.91 -10.42 5.14
N ASN A 36 -15.13 -10.29 4.62
CA ASN A 36 -15.38 -10.11 3.20
C ASN A 36 -14.80 -8.79 2.66
N LEU A 37 -14.98 -7.68 3.40
CA LEU A 37 -14.41 -6.39 3.03
C LEU A 37 -12.89 -6.41 3.04
N ASN A 38 -12.27 -7.03 4.04
CA ASN A 38 -10.82 -7.19 4.09
C ASN A 38 -10.31 -7.99 2.89
N LYS A 39 -10.97 -9.10 2.54
CA LYS A 39 -10.59 -9.90 1.38
C LYS A 39 -10.67 -9.11 0.08
N GLN A 40 -11.74 -8.37 -0.13
CA GLN A 40 -11.90 -7.51 -1.31
C GLN A 40 -10.83 -6.41 -1.37
N MET A 41 -10.55 -5.76 -0.23
CA MET A 41 -9.54 -4.71 -0.15
C MET A 41 -8.14 -5.25 -0.44
N LEU A 42 -7.78 -6.42 0.12
CA LEU A 42 -6.50 -7.08 -0.17
C LEU A 42 -6.38 -7.45 -1.65
N GLN A 43 -7.44 -7.97 -2.27
CA GLN A 43 -7.43 -8.29 -3.70
C GLN A 43 -7.25 -7.03 -4.56
N THR A 44 -7.93 -5.95 -4.23
CA THR A 44 -7.75 -4.66 -4.92
C THR A 44 -6.32 -4.17 -4.77
N PHE A 45 -5.75 -4.26 -3.58
CA PHE A 45 -4.38 -3.87 -3.31
C PHE A 45 -3.35 -4.70 -4.09
N GLN A 46 -3.49 -6.02 -4.12
CA GLN A 46 -2.65 -6.92 -4.92
C GLN A 46 -2.68 -6.54 -6.41
N ASN A 47 -3.88 -6.30 -6.95
CA ASN A 47 -4.06 -5.89 -8.34
C ASN A 47 -3.39 -4.54 -8.64
N LEU A 48 -3.50 -3.58 -7.71
CA LEU A 48 -2.82 -2.28 -7.85
C LEU A 48 -1.30 -2.42 -7.83
N ILE A 49 -0.75 -3.22 -6.92
CA ILE A 49 0.70 -3.47 -6.86
C ILE A 49 1.17 -4.08 -8.18
N LEU A 50 0.49 -5.11 -8.68
CA LEU A 50 0.85 -5.74 -9.95
C LEU A 50 0.81 -4.74 -11.10
N ALA A 51 -0.24 -3.94 -11.21
CA ALA A 51 -0.36 -2.92 -12.25
C ALA A 51 0.79 -1.90 -12.20
N GLN A 52 1.14 -1.43 -10.99
CA GLN A 52 2.26 -0.49 -10.80
C GLN A 52 3.61 -1.13 -11.15
N ILE A 53 3.85 -2.39 -10.76
CA ILE A 53 5.07 -3.14 -11.10
C ILE A 53 5.23 -3.25 -12.62
N GLN A 54 4.15 -3.56 -13.33
CA GLN A 54 4.14 -3.68 -14.78
C GLN A 54 4.35 -2.31 -15.47
N GLU A 55 3.72 -1.25 -14.94
CA GLU A 55 3.93 0.13 -15.40
C GLU A 55 5.41 0.54 -15.27
N PHE A 56 6.11 0.07 -14.23
CA PHE A 56 7.55 0.29 -14.04
C PHE A 56 8.45 -0.62 -14.87
N GLY A 57 7.87 -1.37 -15.82
CA GLY A 57 8.60 -2.19 -16.78
C GLY A 57 9.10 -3.54 -16.23
N THR A 58 8.64 -3.98 -15.05
CA THR A 58 8.98 -5.30 -14.52
C THR A 58 7.91 -6.31 -14.96
N THR A 59 7.94 -6.68 -16.23
CA THR A 59 6.95 -7.57 -16.84
C THR A 59 7.17 -9.07 -16.52
N SER A 60 8.30 -9.41 -15.91
CA SER A 60 8.61 -10.76 -15.44
C SER A 60 7.70 -11.19 -14.29
N ILE A 61 7.22 -10.25 -13.49
CA ILE A 61 6.28 -10.51 -12.39
C ILE A 61 4.86 -10.55 -12.96
N THR A 62 4.23 -11.71 -12.86
CA THR A 62 2.92 -12.00 -13.47
C THR A 62 1.77 -11.99 -12.47
N ASP A 63 2.05 -12.16 -11.18
CA ASP A 63 1.05 -12.11 -10.12
C ASP A 63 1.67 -11.61 -8.82
N VAL A 64 0.83 -11.05 -7.95
CA VAL A 64 1.19 -10.54 -6.63
C VAL A 64 0.17 -11.06 -5.64
N LYS A 65 0.64 -11.70 -4.59
CA LYS A 65 -0.18 -12.22 -3.50
C LYS A 65 0.28 -11.63 -2.17
N ILE A 66 -0.65 -11.48 -1.26
CA ILE A 66 -0.38 -11.19 0.15
C ILE A 66 -0.87 -12.40 0.94
N ASP A 67 0.05 -13.05 1.63
CA ASP A 67 -0.24 -14.26 2.38
C ASP A 67 -0.98 -13.97 3.71
N GLU A 68 -1.25 -15.01 4.48
CA GLU A 68 -1.94 -14.92 5.78
C GLU A 68 -1.14 -14.17 6.85
N LYS A 69 0.17 -14.03 6.65
CA LYS A 69 1.07 -13.25 7.52
C LYS A 69 1.25 -11.82 7.06
N TYR A 70 0.59 -11.43 5.97
CA TYR A 70 0.75 -10.16 5.27
C TYR A 70 2.12 -10.00 4.59
N ASP A 71 2.81 -11.10 4.30
CA ASP A 71 4.03 -11.09 3.51
C ASP A 71 3.69 -10.99 2.02
N LEU A 72 4.51 -10.24 1.29
CA LEU A 72 4.38 -10.07 -0.16
C LEU A 72 5.03 -11.25 -0.88
N VAL A 73 4.25 -11.98 -1.64
CA VAL A 73 4.68 -13.09 -2.50
C VAL A 73 4.48 -12.68 -3.96
N LEU A 74 5.54 -12.77 -4.74
CA LEU A 74 5.57 -12.40 -6.15
C LEU A 74 5.63 -13.66 -7.00
N VAL A 75 4.91 -13.69 -8.11
CA VAL A 75 4.99 -14.81 -9.06
C VAL A 75 5.81 -14.36 -10.26
N GLN A 76 6.95 -15.03 -10.48
CA GLN A 76 7.84 -14.79 -11.58
C GLN A 76 8.23 -16.12 -12.24
N HIS A 77 8.14 -16.24 -13.58
CA HIS A 77 8.42 -17.48 -14.30
C HIS A 77 7.69 -18.72 -13.72
N ASP A 78 6.41 -18.55 -13.38
CA ASP A 78 5.55 -19.58 -12.76
C ASP A 78 6.03 -20.11 -11.39
N LYS A 79 6.89 -19.35 -10.71
CA LYS A 79 7.38 -19.67 -9.36
C LYS A 79 7.04 -18.55 -8.40
N GLU A 80 6.75 -18.94 -7.17
CA GLU A 80 6.60 -17.97 -6.07
C GLU A 80 7.98 -17.60 -5.54
N GLU A 81 8.25 -16.30 -5.50
CA GLU A 81 9.47 -15.71 -4.99
C GLU A 81 9.15 -14.70 -3.89
N LYS A 82 10.03 -14.60 -2.91
CA LYS A 82 9.91 -13.59 -1.87
C LYS A 82 10.57 -12.29 -2.32
N PHE A 83 10.15 -11.21 -1.71
CA PHE A 83 10.73 -9.90 -1.97
C PHE A 83 12.28 -9.88 -1.80
N GLU A 84 12.81 -10.62 -0.81
CA GLU A 84 14.24 -10.70 -0.52
C GLU A 84 15.05 -11.34 -1.64
N ASP A 85 14.42 -12.21 -2.42
CA ASP A 85 15.08 -12.99 -3.48
C ASP A 85 15.22 -12.22 -4.80
N LEU A 86 14.54 -11.06 -4.91
CA LEU A 86 14.62 -10.20 -6.09
C LEU A 86 15.98 -9.51 -6.23
N VAL A 87 16.34 -9.16 -7.46
CA VAL A 87 17.49 -8.29 -7.70
C VAL A 87 17.19 -6.84 -7.26
N GLU A 88 18.23 -6.08 -6.89
CA GLU A 88 18.07 -4.76 -6.28
C GLU A 88 17.22 -3.77 -7.10
N GLY A 89 17.38 -3.76 -8.41
CA GLY A 89 16.56 -2.91 -9.28
C GLY A 89 15.08 -3.29 -9.30
N GLU A 90 14.75 -4.58 -9.14
CA GLU A 90 13.37 -5.05 -9.01
C GLU A 90 12.82 -4.74 -7.61
N LYS A 91 13.62 -4.92 -6.56
CA LYS A 91 13.26 -4.56 -5.19
C LYS A 91 12.81 -3.10 -5.10
N LEU A 92 13.56 -2.19 -5.72
CA LEU A 92 13.20 -0.77 -5.70
C LEU A 92 11.85 -0.53 -6.39
N ARG A 93 11.62 -1.13 -7.56
CA ARG A 93 10.35 -0.98 -8.30
C ARG A 93 9.18 -1.57 -7.52
N VAL A 94 9.37 -2.74 -6.91
CA VAL A 94 8.34 -3.37 -6.07
C VAL A 94 8.03 -2.52 -4.84
N LYS A 95 9.04 -1.95 -4.18
CA LYS A 95 8.83 -1.00 -3.07
C LYS A 95 8.03 0.22 -3.52
N LEU A 96 8.40 0.83 -4.64
CA LEU A 96 7.68 1.96 -5.22
C LEU A 96 6.23 1.59 -5.51
N ALA A 97 6.00 0.47 -6.21
CA ALA A 97 4.68 -0.02 -6.54
C ALA A 97 3.83 -0.24 -5.30
N PHE A 98 4.40 -0.82 -4.26
CA PHE A 98 3.72 -1.06 -2.98
C PHE A 98 3.25 0.25 -2.33
N TYR A 99 4.15 1.23 -2.16
CA TYR A 99 3.79 2.51 -1.54
C TYR A 99 2.80 3.31 -2.37
N LEU A 100 2.98 3.35 -3.69
CA LEU A 100 2.05 4.05 -4.58
C LEU A 100 0.66 3.39 -4.58
N SER A 101 0.59 2.07 -4.45
CA SER A 101 -0.68 1.36 -4.35
C SER A 101 -1.42 1.67 -3.04
N ILE A 102 -0.70 1.86 -1.93
CA ILE A 102 -1.30 2.33 -0.67
C ILE A 102 -1.87 3.74 -0.85
N ILE A 103 -1.12 4.64 -1.50
CA ILE A 103 -1.57 6.01 -1.76
C ILE A 103 -2.79 6.01 -2.69
N GLN A 104 -2.77 5.19 -3.74
CA GLN A 104 -3.89 5.05 -4.65
C GLN A 104 -5.15 4.57 -3.93
N LEU A 105 -5.04 3.54 -3.07
CA LEU A 105 -6.15 3.08 -2.24
C LEU A 105 -6.70 4.19 -1.32
N ASP A 106 -5.79 4.96 -0.71
CA ASP A 106 -6.19 6.08 0.16
C ASP A 106 -6.97 7.14 -0.61
N ILE A 107 -6.57 7.42 -1.84
CA ILE A 107 -7.25 8.37 -2.73
C ILE A 107 -8.60 7.83 -3.17
N ASP A 108 -8.65 6.61 -3.69
CA ASP A 108 -9.83 6.00 -4.29
C ASP A 108 -10.95 5.76 -3.26
N HIS A 109 -10.58 5.40 -2.04
CA HIS A 109 -11.51 5.13 -0.96
C HIS A 109 -11.65 6.28 0.05
N GLN A 110 -10.96 7.40 -0.17
CA GLN A 110 -10.99 8.59 0.68
C GLN A 110 -10.72 8.28 2.16
N LEU A 111 -9.76 7.39 2.42
CA LEU A 111 -9.44 6.94 3.78
C LEU A 111 -8.83 8.06 4.63
N GLY A 112 -8.12 8.99 4.02
CA GLY A 112 -7.52 10.17 4.65
C GLY A 112 -6.48 9.85 5.72
N ARG A 113 -5.82 8.69 5.62
CA ARG A 113 -4.86 8.21 6.62
C ARG A 113 -3.40 8.33 6.18
N HIS A 114 -3.16 8.43 4.88
CA HIS A 114 -1.81 8.59 4.35
C HIS A 114 -1.49 10.08 4.18
N PRO A 115 -0.29 10.56 4.61
CA PRO A 115 0.10 11.96 4.48
C PRO A 115 0.31 12.39 3.01
N ARG A 116 0.31 11.45 2.08
CA ARG A 116 0.47 11.67 0.64
C ARG A 116 1.76 12.39 0.29
N PHE A 117 2.83 12.06 0.99
CA PHE A 117 4.17 12.43 0.59
C PHE A 117 5.14 11.23 0.73
N LEU A 118 6.16 11.21 -0.10
CA LEU A 118 7.22 10.21 -0.10
C LEU A 118 8.58 10.91 -0.08
N ILE A 119 9.52 10.33 0.63
CA ILE A 119 10.91 10.78 0.65
C ILE A 119 11.76 9.63 0.13
N PHE A 120 12.54 9.90 -0.91
CA PHE A 120 13.52 8.98 -1.46
C PHE A 120 14.91 9.53 -1.14
N ASP A 121 15.64 8.76 -0.35
CA ASP A 121 17.03 9.06 -0.02
C ASP A 121 17.94 8.25 -0.93
N ALA A 122 18.76 8.95 -1.69
CA ALA A 122 19.76 8.42 -2.60
C ALA A 122 19.27 7.30 -3.57
N PRO A 123 18.11 7.46 -4.25
CA PRO A 123 17.74 6.51 -5.27
C PRO A 123 18.79 6.53 -6.38
N GLY A 124 19.24 5.34 -6.80
CA GLY A 124 20.30 5.22 -7.83
C GLY A 124 21.72 5.38 -7.28
N SER A 125 21.93 5.39 -5.97
CA SER A 125 23.24 5.33 -5.32
C SER A 125 23.94 3.97 -5.48
N GLU A 126 23.18 2.91 -5.75
CA GLU A 126 23.70 1.62 -6.13
C GLU A 126 24.22 1.69 -7.57
N GLU A 127 25.20 0.85 -7.94
CA GLU A 127 25.74 0.78 -9.30
C GLU A 127 24.66 0.40 -10.31
N MET A 128 23.83 1.38 -10.67
CA MET A 128 22.82 1.22 -11.71
C MET A 128 23.42 1.41 -13.08
N ILE A 129 23.14 0.49 -13.97
CA ILE A 129 23.45 0.71 -15.39
C ILE A 129 22.58 1.88 -15.92
N PRO A 130 23.10 2.70 -16.87
CA PRO A 130 22.41 3.90 -17.35
C PRO A 130 20.97 3.69 -17.82
N SER A 131 20.67 2.53 -18.41
CA SER A 131 19.31 2.19 -18.86
C SER A 131 18.33 2.01 -17.70
N HIS A 132 18.78 1.49 -16.56
CA HIS A 132 17.95 1.34 -15.37
C HIS A 132 17.68 2.68 -14.68
N LEU A 133 18.70 3.56 -14.65
CA LEU A 133 18.57 4.91 -14.14
C LEU A 133 17.55 5.71 -14.96
N HIS A 134 17.69 5.69 -16.30
CA HIS A 134 16.74 6.35 -17.19
C HIS A 134 15.31 5.83 -16.98
N GLY A 135 15.11 4.50 -16.89
CA GLY A 135 13.82 3.90 -16.58
C GLY A 135 13.25 4.37 -15.25
N LEU A 136 14.08 4.54 -14.22
CA LEU A 136 13.64 5.05 -12.91
C LEU A 136 13.19 6.51 -12.99
N ILE A 137 13.93 7.36 -13.71
CA ILE A 137 13.57 8.77 -13.95
C ILE A 137 12.22 8.87 -14.68
N GLU A 138 12.02 8.09 -15.73
CA GLU A 138 10.75 8.06 -16.47
C GLU A 138 9.59 7.58 -15.58
N ASN A 139 9.83 6.60 -14.70
CA ASN A 139 8.83 6.18 -13.73
C ASN A 139 8.44 7.33 -12.77
N PHE A 140 9.40 8.11 -12.27
CA PHE A 140 9.07 9.27 -11.43
C PHE A 140 8.31 10.36 -12.19
N LYS A 141 8.64 10.60 -13.46
CA LYS A 141 7.86 11.52 -14.33
C LYS A 141 6.43 11.03 -14.51
N SER A 142 6.23 9.73 -14.74
CA SER A 142 4.89 9.10 -14.83
C SER A 142 4.11 9.25 -13.53
N ILE A 143 4.74 9.00 -12.39
CA ILE A 143 4.12 9.17 -11.06
C ILE A 143 3.67 10.61 -10.86
N ASN A 144 4.55 11.59 -11.16
CA ASN A 144 4.21 13.00 -11.04
C ASN A 144 2.99 13.38 -11.90
N THR A 145 2.90 12.85 -13.11
CA THR A 145 1.77 13.07 -14.01
C THR A 145 0.49 12.40 -13.49
N LYS A 146 0.60 11.17 -12.96
CA LYS A 146 -0.53 10.37 -12.51
C LYS A 146 -1.18 10.90 -11.23
N PHE A 147 -0.37 11.28 -10.26
CA PHE A 147 -0.84 11.69 -8.94
C PHE A 147 -1.00 13.21 -8.79
N GLN A 148 -0.30 14.01 -9.59
CA GLN A 148 -0.38 15.48 -9.60
C GLN A 148 -0.37 16.07 -8.17
N ASP A 149 -1.39 16.88 -7.84
CA ASP A 149 -1.51 17.53 -6.53
C ASP A 149 -1.85 16.58 -5.37
N ASN A 150 -2.11 15.30 -5.67
CA ASN A 150 -2.47 14.31 -4.65
C ASN A 150 -1.26 13.65 -3.98
N LEU A 151 -0.05 13.85 -4.49
CA LEU A 151 1.17 13.25 -3.96
C LEU A 151 2.34 14.22 -4.06
N GLN A 152 3.06 14.40 -2.97
CA GLN A 152 4.31 15.14 -2.94
C GLN A 152 5.48 14.18 -2.78
N ILE A 153 6.51 14.34 -3.62
CA ILE A 153 7.72 13.50 -3.59
C ILE A 153 8.93 14.39 -3.39
N PHE A 154 9.78 14.01 -2.43
CA PHE A 154 11.09 14.58 -2.21
C PHE A 154 12.15 13.54 -2.59
N ILE A 155 13.10 13.94 -3.42
CA ILE A 155 14.20 13.06 -3.86
C ILE A 155 15.51 13.74 -3.50
N GLY A 156 16.30 13.11 -2.62
CA GLY A 156 17.68 13.47 -2.36
C GLY A 156 18.60 12.49 -3.09
N SER A 157 19.41 12.95 -4.05
CA SER A 157 20.29 12.08 -4.82
C SER A 157 21.58 12.77 -5.21
N ALA A 158 22.68 12.00 -5.27
CA ALA A 158 23.93 12.43 -5.88
C ALA A 158 23.88 12.38 -7.42
N VAL A 159 22.86 11.75 -8.00
CA VAL A 159 22.68 11.63 -9.44
C VAL A 159 21.95 12.84 -9.97
N ARG A 160 22.62 13.66 -10.77
CA ARG A 160 22.10 14.94 -11.27
C ARG A 160 20.91 14.79 -12.22
N ASP A 161 20.81 13.68 -12.90
CA ASP A 161 19.74 13.39 -13.87
C ASP A 161 18.34 13.43 -13.22
N PHE A 162 18.23 13.21 -11.92
CA PHE A 162 16.96 13.36 -11.19
C PHE A 162 16.40 14.79 -11.22
N SER A 163 17.23 15.82 -11.48
CA SER A 163 16.75 17.19 -11.65
C SER A 163 15.85 17.39 -12.88
N GLU A 164 15.87 16.45 -13.82
CA GLU A 164 14.99 16.47 -14.99
C GLU A 164 13.53 16.10 -14.71
N ILE A 165 13.25 15.55 -13.51
CA ILE A 165 11.91 15.09 -13.13
C ILE A 165 10.96 16.26 -12.87
N THR A 166 11.49 17.39 -12.45
CA THR A 166 10.70 18.52 -11.96
C THR A 166 11.18 19.85 -12.52
N ASP A 167 10.37 20.89 -12.30
CA ASP A 167 10.72 22.26 -12.64
C ASP A 167 12.00 22.70 -11.88
N PRO A 168 12.93 23.42 -12.54
CA PRO A 168 14.15 23.93 -11.90
C PRO A 168 13.91 24.74 -10.62
N SER A 169 12.77 25.41 -10.50
CA SER A 169 12.40 26.15 -9.27
C SER A 169 12.11 25.25 -8.07
N LYS A 170 11.91 23.95 -8.30
CA LYS A 170 11.68 22.92 -7.28
C LYS A 170 12.90 22.02 -7.06
N SER A 171 14.03 22.35 -7.68
CA SER A 171 15.28 21.60 -7.58
C SER A 171 16.36 22.49 -6.95
N GLU A 172 17.13 21.92 -6.04
CA GLU A 172 18.34 22.54 -5.51
C GLU A 172 19.54 21.64 -5.82
N ILE A 173 20.50 22.16 -6.60
CA ILE A 173 21.69 21.44 -6.99
C ILE A 173 22.89 22.13 -6.36
N LYS A 174 23.67 21.38 -5.57
CA LYS A 174 24.93 21.85 -5.00
C LYS A 174 26.12 21.35 -5.80
N GLU A 175 27.20 22.11 -5.74
CA GLU A 175 28.49 21.67 -6.31
C GLU A 175 29.11 20.56 -5.48
N GLU A 176 30.05 19.82 -6.06
CA GLU A 176 30.78 18.76 -5.39
C GLU A 176 31.48 19.28 -4.11
N GLY A 177 31.26 18.62 -3.00
CA GLY A 177 31.78 19.01 -1.69
C GLY A 177 30.97 20.04 -0.92
N ALA A 178 29.88 20.56 -1.48
CA ALA A 178 28.93 21.42 -0.76
C ALA A 178 27.80 20.59 -0.15
N PHE A 179 27.37 20.96 1.06
CA PHE A 179 26.22 20.33 1.73
C PHE A 179 24.91 21.04 1.36
N LEU A 180 23.82 20.30 1.35
CA LEU A 180 22.47 20.84 1.11
C LEU A 180 21.95 21.67 2.32
N PHE A 181 22.54 21.44 3.51
CA PHE A 181 22.13 22.07 4.76
C PHE A 181 23.34 22.69 5.46
#